data_8083ec5c5efbac18d299e671eee495dd
#
_entry.id   8083ec5c5efbac18d299e671eee495dd
#
_cell.length_a   1.000
_cell.length_b   1.000
_cell.length_c   1.000
_cell.angle_alpha   90.00
_cell.angle_beta   90.00
_cell.angle_gamma   90.00
#
_symmetry.space_group_name_H-M   'P 1'
#
loop_
_entity.id
_entity.type
_entity.pdbx_description
1 polymer ?
#
loop_
_entity_poly.entity_id
_entity_poly.type
_entity_poly.pdbx_seq_one_letter_code
_entity_poly.pdbx_strand_id
1 'polypeptide(L)'
;MPISRTKGWRGMNKELLKINVGIQHPSTHGVLRLITELDGETVKSVEPVIGYLHRGLEKAAESRSYLQYLPMVDRVDYLSGFFCSEAFCSAVETLADIEVPNRAKYIRCLLMELNRIASHLVWLGAYLMDLGASSPIFYAFREREMILRIFENLTGQRMMYNFHVFGGVKRDLSTEILDEIENFLEIFPKKIQEYENILTDNPIFLSRTKGVGILTKNSALNYSITGANLRSTGLNTDFRKQKPYLVYDKLDFEVPTETAGDCYARYLVRIAEMKQSQRIAAQCVDYLKNNSGEFKNSSVNSFVIKPSGEASSFIEAPRGLMVCTVTATGEDKPYRVKWRTGSFYSVQILPMLLKDRNFADIMAIFGSLDVILSEVDR
;
A
#
# COMPACT_ATOMS: atom_id res chain seq x y z
N MET A 1 71.72 18.03 -10.78
CA MET A 1 70.89 17.70 -9.61
C MET A 1 69.59 17.07 -10.07
N PRO A 2 69.30 15.81 -9.76
CA PRO A 2 68.02 15.21 -10.17
C PRO A 2 66.90 15.56 -9.21
N ILE A 3 65.76 15.98 -9.79
CA ILE A 3 64.52 16.32 -9.11
C ILE A 3 63.95 15.02 -8.49
N SER A 4 63.81 15.02 -7.14
CA SER A 4 63.25 13.91 -6.41
C SER A 4 61.80 13.68 -6.82
N ARG A 5 61.51 12.45 -7.23
CA ARG A 5 60.18 11.95 -7.44
C ARG A 5 59.38 12.06 -6.11
N THR A 6 58.30 12.80 -6.13
CA THR A 6 57.30 12.84 -5.09
C THR A 6 56.79 11.45 -4.80
N LYS A 7 56.95 10.98 -3.56
CA LYS A 7 56.36 9.75 -3.05
C LYS A 7 54.84 9.83 -3.23
N GLY A 8 54.31 8.88 -3.97
CA GLY A 8 52.88 8.79 -4.16
C GLY A 8 52.12 8.62 -2.85
N TRP A 9 50.99 9.22 -2.78
CA TRP A 9 49.99 9.04 -1.73
C TRP A 9 49.46 7.60 -1.72
N ARG A 10 50.21 6.67 -1.15
CA ARG A 10 49.75 5.31 -0.84
C ARG A 10 49.52 5.22 0.65
N GLY A 11 48.26 5.11 1.08
CA GLY A 11 47.91 4.69 2.43
C GLY A 11 47.07 5.68 3.25
N MET A 12 46.20 6.46 2.64
CA MET A 12 45.07 6.98 3.43
C MET A 12 44.02 5.86 3.47
N ASN A 13 43.73 5.35 4.66
CA ASN A 13 42.46 4.63 4.86
C ASN A 13 41.36 5.52 4.34
N LYS A 14 40.64 5.11 3.28
CA LYS A 14 39.47 5.84 2.79
C LYS A 14 38.46 5.86 3.93
N GLU A 15 38.38 6.99 4.60
CA GLU A 15 37.38 7.19 5.62
C GLU A 15 36.03 7.34 4.94
N LEU A 16 35.11 6.40 5.21
CA LEU A 16 33.76 6.47 4.66
C LEU A 16 33.00 7.61 5.32
N LEU A 17 32.35 8.44 4.52
CA LEU A 17 31.47 9.48 5.02
C LEU A 17 30.16 8.87 5.54
N LYS A 18 29.90 9.00 6.84
CA LYS A 18 28.66 8.54 7.46
C LYS A 18 27.67 9.68 7.57
N ILE A 19 26.52 9.57 6.90
CA ILE A 19 25.45 10.57 6.90
C ILE A 19 24.12 9.95 7.33
N ASN A 20 23.24 10.80 7.84
CA ASN A 20 21.87 10.44 8.13
C ASN A 20 20.95 11.05 7.06
N VAL A 21 20.24 10.21 6.33
CA VAL A 21 19.21 10.61 5.38
C VAL A 21 17.85 10.38 6.03
N GLY A 22 17.02 11.40 6.11
CA GLY A 22 15.69 11.28 6.68
C GLY A 22 15.55 11.91 8.06
N ILE A 23 14.72 11.43 8.91
CA ILE A 23 13.94 12.05 9.98
C ILE A 23 13.25 13.33 9.46
N GLN A 24 11.98 13.23 9.09
CA GLN A 24 11.16 14.32 8.55
C GLN A 24 11.60 14.86 7.17
N HIS A 25 12.40 14.11 6.43
CA HIS A 25 12.66 14.48 5.04
C HIS A 25 11.47 14.08 4.17
N PRO A 26 10.95 14.96 3.29
CA PRO A 26 9.81 14.66 2.42
C PRO A 26 9.99 13.39 1.59
N SER A 27 11.21 13.11 1.14
CA SER A 27 11.56 11.96 0.31
C SER A 27 11.54 10.61 1.06
N THR A 28 11.35 10.58 2.35
CA THR A 28 11.27 9.32 3.13
C THR A 28 9.86 8.94 3.52
N HIS A 29 8.85 9.49 2.85
CA HIS A 29 7.42 9.16 3.01
C HIS A 29 6.96 9.11 4.48
N GLY A 30 7.50 9.99 5.32
CA GLY A 30 7.23 10.07 6.74
C GLY A 30 8.51 10.09 7.58
N VAL A 31 8.51 9.39 8.71
CA VAL A 31 9.61 9.42 9.69
C VAL A 31 10.47 8.17 9.55
N LEU A 32 11.35 8.15 8.55
CA LEU A 32 12.38 7.12 8.37
C LEU A 32 13.76 7.77 8.44
N ARG A 33 14.69 7.12 9.11
CA ARG A 33 16.09 7.48 9.12
C ARG A 33 16.89 6.38 8.45
N LEU A 34 17.70 6.75 7.46
CA LEU A 34 18.67 5.86 6.83
C LEU A 34 20.08 6.31 7.26
N ILE A 35 20.78 5.45 8.00
CA ILE A 35 22.19 5.67 8.30
C ILE A 35 22.96 5.14 7.10
N THR A 36 23.61 6.04 6.36
CA THR A 36 24.23 5.72 5.07
C THR A 36 25.73 5.99 5.13
N GLU A 37 26.54 5.03 4.69
CA GLU A 37 27.98 5.18 4.53
C GLU A 37 28.32 5.34 3.06
N LEU A 38 29.09 6.38 2.74
CA LEU A 38 29.44 6.75 1.37
C LEU A 38 30.95 6.69 1.13
N ASP A 39 31.34 6.21 -0.04
CA ASP A 39 32.64 6.42 -0.67
C ASP A 39 32.46 7.40 -1.84
N GLY A 40 32.74 8.67 -1.60
CA GLY A 40 32.35 9.75 -2.50
C GLY A 40 30.81 9.80 -2.63
N GLU A 41 30.27 9.62 -3.82
CA GLU A 41 28.82 9.57 -4.07
C GLU A 41 28.25 8.12 -4.09
N THR A 42 29.11 7.11 -3.88
CA THR A 42 28.71 5.73 -3.91
C THR A 42 28.28 5.25 -2.54
N VAL A 43 27.08 4.72 -2.43
CA VAL A 43 26.52 4.10 -1.22
C VAL A 43 27.23 2.77 -0.96
N LYS A 44 27.87 2.63 0.21
CA LYS A 44 28.53 1.38 0.65
C LYS A 44 27.68 0.55 1.58
N SER A 45 26.98 1.21 2.50
CA SER A 45 26.03 0.56 3.38
C SER A 45 24.85 1.49 3.69
N VAL A 46 23.70 0.90 3.98
CA VAL A 46 22.52 1.60 4.47
C VAL A 46 21.89 0.79 5.59
N GLU A 47 21.62 1.43 6.69
CA GLU A 47 20.88 0.86 7.82
C GLU A 47 19.56 1.64 8.02
N PRO A 48 18.40 1.01 7.72
CA PRO A 48 17.11 1.62 8.02
C PRO A 48 16.84 1.59 9.53
N VAL A 49 16.59 2.77 10.12
CA VAL A 49 16.17 2.90 11.52
C VAL A 49 14.68 3.17 11.54
N ILE A 50 13.91 2.20 12.02
CA ILE A 50 12.45 2.22 12.11
C ILE A 50 12.00 2.38 13.57
N GLY A 51 10.70 2.55 13.81
CA GLY A 51 10.13 2.65 15.17
C GLY A 51 9.64 4.05 15.56
N TYR A 52 9.91 5.07 14.76
CA TYR A 52 9.49 6.46 15.09
C TYR A 52 7.97 6.66 15.08
N LEU A 53 7.22 5.83 14.33
CA LEU A 53 5.76 5.82 14.29
C LEU A 53 5.15 4.64 15.05
N HIS A 54 5.94 3.97 15.90
CA HIS A 54 5.41 2.88 16.72
C HIS A 54 4.44 3.41 17.77
N ARG A 55 3.19 2.96 17.69
CA ARG A 55 2.07 3.42 18.52
C ARG A 55 1.45 2.31 19.35
N GLY A 56 2.03 1.11 19.29
CA GLY A 56 1.57 -0.06 20.02
C GLY A 56 0.18 -0.53 19.58
N LEU A 57 -0.18 -0.43 18.30
CA LEU A 57 -1.51 -0.79 17.82
C LEU A 57 -1.86 -2.26 18.12
N GLU A 58 -0.91 -3.18 17.92
CA GLU A 58 -1.12 -4.59 18.26
C GLU A 58 -1.37 -4.78 19.78
N LYS A 59 -0.63 -4.07 20.63
CA LYS A 59 -0.80 -4.13 22.09
C LYS A 59 -2.09 -3.46 22.54
N ALA A 60 -2.50 -2.39 21.89
CA ALA A 60 -3.75 -1.71 22.18
C ALA A 60 -4.99 -2.61 21.98
N ALA A 61 -4.93 -3.58 21.05
CA ALA A 61 -5.99 -4.55 20.81
C ALA A 61 -6.30 -5.41 22.05
N GLU A 62 -5.29 -5.79 22.83
CA GLU A 62 -5.44 -6.67 24.00
C GLU A 62 -6.26 -6.04 25.13
N SER A 63 -6.43 -4.72 25.13
CA SER A 63 -7.14 -3.96 26.15
C SER A 63 -8.48 -3.37 25.70
N ARG A 64 -8.91 -3.63 24.47
CA ARG A 64 -10.11 -3.07 23.84
C ARG A 64 -11.01 -4.15 23.29
N SER A 65 -12.33 -3.93 23.36
CA SER A 65 -13.26 -4.83 22.67
C SER A 65 -13.03 -4.78 21.16
N TYR A 66 -13.49 -5.81 20.43
CA TYR A 66 -13.40 -5.86 18.96
C TYR A 66 -13.96 -4.58 18.32
N LEU A 67 -15.11 -4.10 18.82
CA LEU A 67 -15.75 -2.88 18.33
C LEU A 67 -14.93 -1.62 18.64
N GLN A 68 -14.31 -1.53 19.81
CA GLN A 68 -13.46 -0.39 20.19
C GLN A 68 -12.12 -0.35 19.43
N TYR A 69 -11.61 -1.52 19.03
CA TYR A 69 -10.37 -1.59 18.27
C TYR A 69 -10.58 -1.31 16.78
N LEU A 70 -11.76 -1.63 16.23
CA LEU A 70 -12.05 -1.45 14.80
C LEU A 70 -11.74 -0.04 14.25
N PRO A 71 -12.10 1.09 14.93
CA PRO A 71 -11.72 2.41 14.44
C PRO A 71 -10.21 2.68 14.44
N MET A 72 -9.41 1.88 15.14
CA MET A 72 -7.97 2.07 15.23
C MET A 72 -7.22 1.39 14.08
N VAL A 73 -7.81 0.37 13.45
CA VAL A 73 -7.13 -0.42 12.42
C VAL A 73 -6.81 0.38 11.17
N ASP A 74 -7.61 1.38 10.81
CA ASP A 74 -7.37 2.27 9.67
C ASP A 74 -6.02 3.00 9.78
N ARG A 75 -5.47 3.10 10.98
CA ARG A 75 -4.20 3.77 11.27
C ARG A 75 -2.99 2.88 11.03
N VAL A 76 -3.17 1.60 10.76
CA VAL A 76 -2.09 0.70 10.33
C VAL A 76 -1.54 1.22 9.00
N ASP A 77 -2.43 1.49 8.05
CA ASP A 77 -2.12 2.16 6.78
C ASP A 77 -3.19 3.22 6.50
N TYR A 78 -2.87 4.47 6.83
CA TYR A 78 -3.83 5.57 6.72
C TYR A 78 -4.23 5.92 5.27
N LEU A 79 -3.46 5.49 4.27
CA LEU A 79 -3.83 5.64 2.86
C LEU A 79 -4.72 4.51 2.35
N SER A 80 -4.79 3.39 3.07
CA SER A 80 -5.51 2.16 2.69
C SER A 80 -6.47 1.70 3.79
N GLY A 81 -7.18 2.62 4.45
CA GLY A 81 -8.02 2.33 5.62
C GLY A 81 -9.07 1.25 5.37
N PHE A 82 -9.71 1.21 4.19
CA PHE A 82 -10.66 0.16 3.87
C PHE A 82 -10.04 -1.24 3.83
N PHE A 83 -8.77 -1.37 3.42
CA PHE A 83 -8.06 -2.65 3.43
C PHE A 83 -7.74 -3.09 4.86
N CYS A 84 -7.35 -2.15 5.73
CA CYS A 84 -7.10 -2.44 7.14
C CYS A 84 -8.38 -2.89 7.84
N SER A 85 -9.48 -2.16 7.64
CA SER A 85 -10.79 -2.50 8.17
C SER A 85 -11.27 -3.86 7.68
N GLU A 86 -11.13 -4.16 6.37
CA GLU A 86 -11.49 -5.46 5.81
C GLU A 86 -10.65 -6.58 6.41
N ALA A 87 -9.32 -6.40 6.52
CA ALA A 87 -8.45 -7.43 7.08
C ALA A 87 -8.85 -7.81 8.51
N PHE A 88 -9.16 -6.84 9.35
CA PHE A 88 -9.59 -7.09 10.71
C PHE A 88 -11.00 -7.67 10.78
N CYS A 89 -11.97 -7.06 10.06
CA CYS A 89 -13.35 -7.55 10.03
C CYS A 89 -13.43 -9.00 9.55
N SER A 90 -12.77 -9.34 8.43
CA SER A 90 -12.78 -10.68 7.87
C SER A 90 -12.19 -11.73 8.82
N ALA A 91 -11.11 -11.40 9.56
CA ALA A 91 -10.54 -12.31 10.56
C ALA A 91 -11.52 -12.56 11.73
N VAL A 92 -12.16 -11.51 12.24
CA VAL A 92 -13.14 -11.62 13.34
C VAL A 92 -14.41 -12.30 12.87
N GLU A 93 -14.92 -12.00 11.68
CA GLU A 93 -16.10 -12.63 11.07
C GLU A 93 -15.90 -14.13 10.88
N THR A 94 -14.69 -14.55 10.43
CA THR A 94 -14.32 -15.95 10.35
C THR A 94 -14.32 -16.64 11.71
N LEU A 95 -13.78 -16.00 12.76
CA LEU A 95 -13.74 -16.56 14.11
C LEU A 95 -15.12 -16.67 14.77
N ALA A 96 -16.00 -15.72 14.47
CA ALA A 96 -17.32 -15.63 15.09
C ALA A 96 -18.42 -16.25 14.23
N ASP A 97 -18.08 -16.90 13.09
CA ASP A 97 -19.00 -17.46 12.12
C ASP A 97 -20.09 -16.46 11.66
N ILE A 98 -19.65 -15.24 11.39
CA ILE A 98 -20.52 -14.14 10.96
C ILE A 98 -20.61 -14.11 9.43
N GLU A 99 -21.79 -14.34 8.89
CA GLU A 99 -22.05 -14.22 7.47
C GLU A 99 -22.21 -12.75 7.05
N VAL A 100 -21.54 -12.37 5.96
CA VAL A 100 -21.63 -11.04 5.35
C VAL A 100 -22.55 -11.11 4.13
N PRO A 101 -23.61 -10.30 4.04
CA PRO A 101 -24.51 -10.26 2.88
C PRO A 101 -23.78 -9.92 1.57
N ASN A 102 -24.25 -10.47 0.45
CA ASN A 102 -23.61 -10.26 -0.86
C ASN A 102 -23.50 -8.78 -1.23
N ARG A 103 -24.55 -7.99 -1.00
CA ARG A 103 -24.50 -6.54 -1.27
C ARG A 103 -23.39 -5.85 -0.49
N ALA A 104 -23.21 -6.18 0.79
CA ALA A 104 -22.12 -5.68 1.60
C ALA A 104 -20.73 -6.07 1.06
N LYS A 105 -20.57 -7.31 0.56
CA LYS A 105 -19.31 -7.78 -0.06
C LYS A 105 -18.96 -6.95 -1.30
N TYR A 106 -19.93 -6.64 -2.17
CA TYR A 106 -19.72 -5.78 -3.34
C TYR A 106 -19.39 -4.33 -2.94
N ILE A 107 -20.07 -3.77 -1.92
CA ILE A 107 -19.77 -2.43 -1.40
C ILE A 107 -18.32 -2.38 -0.86
N ARG A 108 -17.92 -3.35 -0.04
CA ARG A 108 -16.55 -3.42 0.49
C ARG A 108 -15.53 -3.52 -0.64
N CYS A 109 -15.75 -4.38 -1.63
CA CYS A 109 -14.88 -4.54 -2.78
C CYS A 109 -14.74 -3.24 -3.58
N LEU A 110 -15.86 -2.56 -3.90
CA LEU A 110 -15.89 -1.28 -4.59
C LEU A 110 -15.05 -0.21 -3.87
N LEU A 111 -15.27 -0.05 -2.57
CA LEU A 111 -14.57 0.95 -1.76
C LEU A 111 -13.07 0.66 -1.64
N MET A 112 -12.70 -0.62 -1.53
CA MET A 112 -11.29 -1.03 -1.53
C MET A 112 -10.61 -0.69 -2.85
N GLU A 113 -11.23 -0.96 -4.00
CA GLU A 113 -10.60 -0.67 -5.30
C GLU A 113 -10.53 0.83 -5.59
N LEU A 114 -11.52 1.63 -5.20
CA LEU A 114 -11.41 3.10 -5.21
C LEU A 114 -10.29 3.60 -4.29
N ASN A 115 -10.14 2.99 -3.12
CA ASN A 115 -9.07 3.32 -2.18
C ASN A 115 -7.69 2.90 -2.71
N ARG A 116 -7.58 1.79 -3.46
CA ARG A 116 -6.35 1.42 -4.17
C ARG A 116 -5.95 2.48 -5.19
N ILE A 117 -6.89 2.94 -6.01
CA ILE A 117 -6.66 4.04 -6.95
C ILE A 117 -6.19 5.29 -6.20
N ALA A 118 -6.90 5.71 -5.14
CA ALA A 118 -6.53 6.87 -4.34
C ALA A 118 -5.13 6.75 -3.72
N SER A 119 -4.75 5.57 -3.27
CA SER A 119 -3.42 5.28 -2.71
C SER A 119 -2.32 5.36 -3.77
N HIS A 120 -2.53 4.74 -4.94
CA HIS A 120 -1.56 4.82 -6.05
C HIS A 120 -1.41 6.23 -6.61
N LEU A 121 -2.46 7.06 -6.59
CA LEU A 121 -2.39 8.46 -6.98
C LEU A 121 -1.52 9.30 -6.01
N VAL A 122 -1.60 9.06 -4.69
CA VAL A 122 -0.68 9.69 -3.73
C VAL A 122 0.75 9.27 -3.99
N TRP A 123 0.95 7.96 -4.14
CA TRP A 123 2.27 7.43 -4.45
C TRP A 123 2.85 8.05 -5.73
N LEU A 124 2.07 8.11 -6.81
CA LEU A 124 2.51 8.66 -8.09
C LEU A 124 2.95 10.13 -7.94
N GLY A 125 2.12 10.95 -7.29
CA GLY A 125 2.42 12.37 -7.06
C GLY A 125 3.66 12.58 -6.19
N ALA A 126 3.78 11.86 -5.08
CA ALA A 126 4.91 11.96 -4.17
C ALA A 126 6.21 11.44 -4.81
N TYR A 127 6.16 10.29 -5.46
CA TYR A 127 7.30 9.70 -6.14
C TYR A 127 7.90 10.61 -7.21
N LEU A 128 7.05 11.26 -8.01
CA LEU A 128 7.52 12.18 -9.04
C LEU A 128 8.10 13.46 -8.47
N MET A 129 7.53 13.96 -7.37
CA MET A 129 8.08 15.10 -6.65
C MET A 129 9.48 14.78 -6.10
N ASP A 130 9.69 13.59 -5.56
CA ASP A 130 11.00 13.11 -5.09
C ASP A 130 12.03 13.01 -6.24
N LEU A 131 11.57 12.73 -7.46
CA LEU A 131 12.40 12.72 -8.66
C LEU A 131 12.63 14.11 -9.28
N GLY A 132 12.07 15.17 -8.66
CA GLY A 132 12.22 16.56 -9.10
C GLY A 132 11.12 17.08 -10.02
N ALA A 133 10.08 16.29 -10.28
CA ALA A 133 8.93 16.68 -11.10
C ALA A 133 7.76 17.11 -10.20
N SER A 134 7.61 18.42 -9.93
CA SER A 134 6.60 18.95 -9.01
C SER A 134 5.19 19.06 -9.61
N SER A 135 5.05 19.20 -10.93
CA SER A 135 3.72 19.41 -11.55
C SER A 135 2.79 18.18 -11.51
N PRO A 136 3.24 16.94 -11.70
CA PRO A 136 2.35 15.78 -11.75
C PRO A 136 1.57 15.51 -10.47
N ILE A 137 2.05 16.00 -9.30
CA ILE A 137 1.31 15.85 -8.04
C ILE A 137 -0.06 16.54 -8.11
N PHE A 138 -0.15 17.69 -8.77
CA PHE A 138 -1.41 18.44 -8.88
C PHE A 138 -2.43 17.67 -9.74
N TYR A 139 -1.99 16.97 -10.78
CA TYR A 139 -2.85 16.12 -11.59
C TYR A 139 -3.33 14.89 -10.79
N ALA A 140 -2.42 14.17 -10.16
CA ALA A 140 -2.75 12.99 -9.36
C ALA A 140 -3.70 13.33 -8.19
N PHE A 141 -3.48 14.47 -7.53
CA PHE A 141 -4.33 14.92 -6.42
C PHE A 141 -5.68 15.46 -6.89
N ARG A 142 -5.82 15.93 -8.13
CA ARG A 142 -7.10 16.32 -8.71
C ARG A 142 -8.08 15.14 -8.78
N GLU A 143 -7.65 14.00 -9.31
CA GLU A 143 -8.47 12.78 -9.39
C GLU A 143 -8.64 12.14 -8.01
N ARG A 144 -7.60 12.16 -7.19
CA ARG A 144 -7.71 11.69 -5.81
C ARG A 144 -8.76 12.46 -5.01
N GLU A 145 -8.85 13.78 -5.19
CA GLU A 145 -9.83 14.62 -4.52
C GLU A 145 -11.28 14.20 -4.87
N MET A 146 -11.53 13.77 -6.10
CA MET A 146 -12.87 13.26 -6.48
C MET A 146 -13.22 12.01 -5.66
N ILE A 147 -12.28 11.06 -5.50
CA ILE A 147 -12.49 9.87 -4.68
C ILE A 147 -12.70 10.23 -3.21
N LEU A 148 -11.92 11.18 -2.67
CA LEU A 148 -12.06 11.61 -1.28
C LEU A 148 -13.39 12.28 -0.99
N ARG A 149 -13.98 13.01 -1.96
CA ARG A 149 -15.34 13.56 -1.84
C ARG A 149 -16.40 12.46 -1.78
N ILE A 150 -16.27 11.43 -2.63
CA ILE A 150 -17.13 10.25 -2.57
C ILE A 150 -17.06 9.60 -1.18
N PHE A 151 -15.85 9.41 -0.65
CA PHE A 151 -15.67 8.83 0.67
C PHE A 151 -16.24 9.72 1.78
N GLU A 152 -16.05 11.04 1.70
CA GLU A 152 -16.60 12.01 2.64
C GLU A 152 -18.14 12.01 2.62
N ASN A 153 -18.75 12.02 1.44
CA ASN A 153 -20.20 11.93 1.27
C ASN A 153 -20.76 10.64 1.86
N LEU A 154 -20.03 9.53 1.70
CA LEU A 154 -20.45 8.22 2.20
C LEU A 154 -20.21 8.04 3.70
N THR A 155 -19.02 8.39 4.18
CA THR A 155 -18.56 8.03 5.53
C THR A 155 -18.58 9.19 6.52
N GLY A 156 -18.62 10.43 6.03
CA GLY A 156 -18.40 11.65 6.82
C GLY A 156 -16.91 11.94 7.08
N GLN A 157 -16.00 11.17 6.47
CA GLN A 157 -14.56 11.26 6.71
C GLN A 157 -13.79 11.22 5.39
N ARG A 158 -12.77 12.07 5.27
CA ARG A 158 -11.84 12.06 4.13
C ARG A 158 -10.71 11.04 4.29
N MET A 159 -10.44 10.62 5.52
CA MET A 159 -9.49 9.57 5.91
C MET A 159 -9.99 8.91 7.19
N MET A 160 -9.51 7.69 7.49
CA MET A 160 -9.93 6.93 8.68
C MET A 160 -11.44 6.66 8.67
N TYR A 161 -11.88 5.99 7.64
CA TYR A 161 -13.29 5.90 7.23
C TYR A 161 -14.19 5.19 8.24
N ASN A 162 -13.66 4.20 8.98
CA ASN A 162 -14.40 3.43 9.97
C ASN A 162 -15.81 3.04 9.45
N PHE A 163 -15.87 2.50 8.24
CA PHE A 163 -17.13 2.23 7.53
C PHE A 163 -17.51 0.75 7.52
N HIS A 164 -16.52 -0.15 7.42
CA HIS A 164 -16.76 -1.58 7.59
C HIS A 164 -17.17 -1.85 9.05
N VAL A 165 -18.12 -2.74 9.22
CA VAL A 165 -18.58 -3.25 10.53
C VAL A 165 -18.70 -4.76 10.46
N PHE A 166 -18.69 -5.44 11.57
CA PHE A 166 -18.87 -6.88 11.60
C PHE A 166 -20.23 -7.26 11.02
N GLY A 167 -20.20 -8.14 10.01
CA GLY A 167 -21.36 -8.56 9.25
C GLY A 167 -21.81 -7.58 8.15
N GLY A 168 -20.99 -6.60 7.75
CA GLY A 168 -21.36 -5.72 6.63
C GLY A 168 -20.73 -4.34 6.64
N VAL A 169 -21.52 -3.31 6.30
CA VAL A 169 -21.13 -1.89 6.25
C VAL A 169 -22.10 -1.04 7.06
N LYS A 170 -21.70 0.17 7.47
CA LYS A 170 -22.51 1.06 8.31
C LYS A 170 -23.79 1.54 7.64
N ARG A 171 -23.77 1.77 6.34
CA ARG A 171 -24.92 2.22 5.53
C ARG A 171 -24.79 1.72 4.09
N ASP A 172 -25.90 1.66 3.40
CA ASP A 172 -25.95 1.35 1.97
C ASP A 172 -25.46 2.51 1.11
N LEU A 173 -25.14 2.24 -0.14
CA LEU A 173 -24.84 3.26 -1.13
C LEU A 173 -26.16 3.77 -1.75
N SER A 174 -26.38 5.09 -1.69
CA SER A 174 -27.50 5.71 -2.42
C SER A 174 -27.23 5.74 -3.91
N THR A 175 -28.30 5.95 -4.70
CA THR A 175 -28.19 6.08 -6.16
C THR A 175 -27.27 7.24 -6.53
N GLU A 176 -27.35 8.36 -5.82
CA GLU A 176 -26.51 9.53 -6.07
C GLU A 176 -25.02 9.25 -5.89
N ILE A 177 -24.66 8.47 -4.86
CA ILE A 177 -23.26 8.05 -4.62
C ILE A 177 -22.80 7.08 -5.73
N LEU A 178 -23.65 6.15 -6.14
CA LEU A 178 -23.33 5.23 -7.23
C LEU A 178 -23.14 5.97 -8.57
N ASP A 179 -23.95 6.99 -8.84
CA ASP A 179 -23.82 7.83 -10.03
C ASP A 179 -22.56 8.69 -9.99
N GLU A 180 -22.19 9.23 -8.81
CA GLU A 180 -20.93 9.97 -8.63
C GLU A 180 -19.71 9.07 -8.87
N ILE A 181 -19.74 7.82 -8.37
CA ILE A 181 -18.69 6.83 -8.62
C ILE A 181 -18.62 6.48 -10.12
N GLU A 182 -19.74 6.21 -10.76
CA GLU A 182 -19.79 5.88 -12.19
C GLU A 182 -19.21 7.00 -13.05
N ASN A 183 -19.60 8.26 -12.81
CA ASN A 183 -19.02 9.42 -13.47
C ASN A 183 -17.49 9.51 -13.30
N PHE A 184 -16.97 9.23 -12.08
CA PHE A 184 -15.54 9.15 -11.87
C PHE A 184 -14.90 8.05 -12.72
N LEU A 185 -15.47 6.85 -12.71
CA LEU A 185 -14.94 5.69 -13.44
C LEU A 185 -14.94 5.87 -14.96
N GLU A 186 -15.89 6.65 -15.51
CA GLU A 186 -15.95 6.99 -16.95
C GLU A 186 -14.82 7.94 -17.39
N ILE A 187 -14.46 8.91 -16.55
CA ILE A 187 -13.42 9.89 -16.89
C ILE A 187 -12.01 9.37 -16.58
N PHE A 188 -11.86 8.48 -15.60
CA PHE A 188 -10.57 8.06 -15.06
C PHE A 188 -9.63 7.42 -16.10
N PRO A 189 -10.07 6.58 -17.07
CA PRO A 189 -9.18 6.04 -18.10
C PRO A 189 -8.47 7.13 -18.92
N LYS A 190 -9.14 8.25 -19.22
CA LYS A 190 -8.54 9.39 -19.92
C LYS A 190 -7.48 10.08 -19.06
N LYS A 191 -7.69 10.08 -17.73
CA LYS A 191 -6.72 10.63 -16.78
C LYS A 191 -5.48 9.77 -16.61
N ILE A 192 -5.64 8.45 -16.61
CA ILE A 192 -4.50 7.53 -16.66
C ILE A 192 -3.67 7.76 -17.92
N GLN A 193 -4.34 7.91 -19.08
CA GLN A 193 -3.64 8.20 -20.33
C GLN A 193 -2.91 9.54 -20.28
N GLU A 194 -3.45 10.55 -19.62
CA GLU A 194 -2.77 11.84 -19.37
C GLU A 194 -1.46 11.63 -18.58
N TYR A 195 -1.47 10.80 -17.53
CA TYR A 195 -0.25 10.46 -16.78
C TYR A 195 0.76 9.69 -17.64
N GLU A 196 0.32 8.69 -18.40
CA GLU A 196 1.18 7.92 -19.29
C GLU A 196 1.85 8.83 -20.35
N ASN A 197 1.12 9.75 -20.94
CA ASN A 197 1.65 10.69 -21.95
C ASN A 197 2.72 11.63 -21.36
N ILE A 198 2.61 11.99 -20.08
CA ILE A 198 3.57 12.89 -19.42
C ILE A 198 4.83 12.12 -18.99
N LEU A 199 4.69 10.86 -18.59
CA LEU A 199 5.70 10.14 -17.82
C LEU A 199 6.35 8.97 -18.56
N THR A 200 5.55 8.09 -19.20
CA THR A 200 6.01 6.77 -19.63
C THR A 200 7.21 6.87 -20.58
N ASP A 201 7.18 7.77 -21.53
CA ASP A 201 8.28 7.97 -22.49
C ASP A 201 9.15 9.20 -22.20
N ASN A 202 9.00 9.80 -21.01
CA ASN A 202 9.80 10.96 -20.64
C ASN A 202 11.27 10.58 -20.43
N PRO A 203 12.22 11.16 -21.17
CA PRO A 203 13.63 10.77 -21.10
C PRO A 203 14.25 10.98 -19.70
N ILE A 204 13.84 12.01 -18.98
CA ILE A 204 14.34 12.28 -17.63
C ILE A 204 13.83 11.20 -16.67
N PHE A 205 12.54 10.87 -16.73
CA PHE A 205 11.95 9.82 -15.92
C PHE A 205 12.57 8.46 -16.21
N LEU A 206 12.74 8.12 -17.50
CA LEU A 206 13.40 6.88 -17.91
C LEU A 206 14.84 6.79 -17.39
N SER A 207 15.63 7.87 -17.52
CA SER A 207 17.02 7.87 -17.05
C SER A 207 17.16 7.70 -15.54
N ARG A 208 16.14 8.10 -14.77
CA ARG A 208 16.13 8.00 -13.29
C ARG A 208 15.54 6.68 -12.78
N THR A 209 14.84 5.91 -13.62
CA THR A 209 14.05 4.76 -13.16
C THR A 209 14.40 3.45 -13.85
N LYS A 210 14.73 3.49 -15.15
CA LYS A 210 15.02 2.29 -15.94
C LYS A 210 16.42 1.76 -15.63
N GLY A 211 16.49 0.48 -15.23
CA GLY A 211 17.73 -0.16 -14.78
C GLY A 211 18.19 0.24 -13.37
N VAL A 212 17.43 1.09 -12.66
CA VAL A 212 17.74 1.55 -11.30
C VAL A 212 16.98 0.71 -10.29
N GLY A 213 17.66 0.27 -9.21
CA GLY A 213 17.05 -0.48 -8.11
C GLY A 213 16.44 -1.81 -8.53
N ILE A 214 17.17 -2.60 -9.32
CA ILE A 214 16.71 -3.88 -9.84
C ILE A 214 16.52 -4.87 -8.69
N LEU A 215 15.29 -5.35 -8.55
CA LEU A 215 14.89 -6.43 -7.66
C LEU A 215 14.78 -7.72 -8.47
N THR A 216 15.63 -8.70 -8.18
CA THR A 216 15.53 -9.99 -8.83
C THR A 216 14.41 -10.84 -8.23
N LYS A 217 13.84 -11.76 -9.01
CA LYS A 217 12.82 -12.71 -8.57
C LYS A 217 13.24 -13.46 -7.29
N ASN A 218 14.48 -13.98 -7.26
CA ASN A 218 14.99 -14.73 -6.12
C ASN A 218 15.12 -13.85 -4.87
N SER A 219 15.65 -12.63 -5.01
CA SER A 219 15.74 -11.69 -3.90
C SER A 219 14.36 -11.31 -3.38
N ALA A 220 13.38 -11.06 -4.28
CA ALA A 220 12.02 -10.74 -3.88
C ALA A 220 11.39 -11.85 -3.03
N LEU A 221 11.57 -13.11 -3.43
CA LEU A 221 11.07 -14.27 -2.67
C LEU A 221 11.78 -14.42 -1.32
N ASN A 222 13.11 -14.31 -1.29
CA ASN A 222 13.91 -14.46 -0.07
C ASN A 222 13.57 -13.40 0.98
N TYR A 223 13.22 -12.19 0.55
CA TYR A 223 12.77 -11.10 1.44
C TYR A 223 11.25 -11.06 1.65
N SER A 224 10.50 -12.06 1.16
CA SER A 224 9.04 -12.14 1.30
C SER A 224 8.31 -10.90 0.75
N ILE A 225 8.84 -10.30 -0.31
CA ILE A 225 8.22 -9.19 -1.02
C ILE A 225 6.94 -9.66 -1.70
N THR A 226 5.90 -8.82 -1.69
CA THR A 226 4.59 -9.10 -2.29
C THR A 226 4.07 -7.87 -3.05
N GLY A 227 2.90 -7.99 -3.67
CA GLY A 227 2.23 -6.89 -4.35
C GLY A 227 2.95 -6.42 -5.62
N ALA A 228 2.76 -5.16 -5.98
CA ALA A 228 3.34 -4.55 -7.17
C ALA A 228 4.87 -4.69 -7.25
N ASN A 229 5.56 -4.64 -6.10
CA ASN A 229 7.01 -4.82 -6.04
C ASN A 229 7.43 -6.24 -6.47
N LEU A 230 6.68 -7.28 -6.09
CA LEU A 230 6.92 -8.65 -6.54
C LEU A 230 6.51 -8.83 -8.01
N ARG A 231 5.36 -8.30 -8.41
CA ARG A 231 4.86 -8.41 -9.79
C ARG A 231 5.77 -7.72 -10.82
N SER A 232 6.54 -6.72 -10.40
CA SER A 232 7.56 -6.08 -11.24
C SER A 232 8.71 -7.02 -11.64
N THR A 233 8.85 -8.18 -10.99
CA THR A 233 9.90 -9.20 -11.24
C THR A 233 9.43 -10.36 -12.12
N GLY A 234 8.23 -10.31 -12.70
CA GLY A 234 7.65 -11.34 -13.55
C GLY A 234 6.86 -12.42 -12.81
N LEU A 235 6.66 -12.27 -11.49
CA LEU A 235 5.85 -13.22 -10.73
C LEU A 235 4.38 -12.79 -10.74
N ASN A 236 3.55 -13.61 -11.37
CA ASN A 236 2.10 -13.42 -11.40
C ASN A 236 1.46 -13.92 -10.08
N THR A 237 1.55 -13.13 -9.03
CA THR A 237 1.00 -13.43 -7.70
C THR A 237 0.08 -12.30 -7.25
N ASP A 238 -1.19 -12.64 -6.99
CA ASP A 238 -2.19 -11.73 -6.47
C ASP A 238 -3.19 -12.51 -5.60
N PHE A 239 -3.34 -12.13 -4.35
CA PHE A 239 -4.21 -12.85 -3.41
C PHE A 239 -5.69 -12.73 -3.75
N ARG A 240 -6.10 -11.73 -4.54
CA ARG A 240 -7.46 -11.64 -5.08
C ARG A 240 -7.79 -12.81 -6.04
N LYS A 241 -6.76 -13.41 -6.68
CA LYS A 241 -6.89 -14.58 -7.58
C LYS A 241 -6.49 -15.90 -6.90
N GLN A 242 -5.42 -15.89 -6.06
CA GLN A 242 -4.89 -17.12 -5.44
C GLN A 242 -5.73 -17.60 -4.27
N LYS A 243 -6.27 -16.69 -3.46
CA LYS A 243 -7.15 -16.95 -2.32
C LYS A 243 -8.26 -15.91 -2.31
N PRO A 244 -9.23 -16.00 -3.23
CA PRO A 244 -10.29 -15.02 -3.37
C PRO A 244 -11.04 -14.77 -2.06
N TYR A 245 -11.35 -13.52 -1.80
CA TYR A 245 -12.16 -13.06 -0.69
C TYR A 245 -13.23 -12.10 -1.20
N LEU A 246 -14.25 -11.79 -0.39
CA LEU A 246 -15.42 -11.00 -0.79
C LEU A 246 -16.08 -11.56 -2.07
N VAL A 247 -15.91 -10.86 -3.19
CA VAL A 247 -16.50 -11.20 -4.49
C VAL A 247 -15.46 -11.24 -5.63
N TYR A 248 -14.16 -11.25 -5.31
CA TYR A 248 -13.12 -11.21 -6.35
C TYR A 248 -13.10 -12.43 -7.27
N ASP A 249 -13.64 -13.58 -6.84
CA ASP A 249 -13.84 -14.77 -7.65
C ASP A 249 -14.88 -14.58 -8.77
N LYS A 250 -15.79 -13.60 -8.62
CA LYS A 250 -16.87 -13.29 -9.56
C LYS A 250 -16.52 -12.14 -10.51
N LEU A 251 -15.37 -11.48 -10.30
CA LEU A 251 -14.98 -10.28 -11.03
C LEU A 251 -13.91 -10.60 -12.07
N ASP A 252 -14.07 -9.99 -13.23
CA ASP A 252 -13.13 -10.12 -14.34
C ASP A 252 -12.07 -9.03 -14.28
N PHE A 253 -10.82 -9.44 -14.07
CA PHE A 253 -9.64 -8.56 -14.07
C PHE A 253 -8.37 -9.38 -14.32
N GLU A 254 -7.34 -8.71 -14.77
CA GLU A 254 -6.01 -9.27 -14.98
C GLU A 254 -5.06 -8.87 -13.86
N VAL A 255 -4.00 -9.65 -13.67
CA VAL A 255 -2.92 -9.35 -12.73
C VAL A 255 -1.75 -8.75 -13.51
N PRO A 256 -1.50 -7.43 -13.41
CA PRO A 256 -0.40 -6.80 -14.12
C PRO A 256 0.95 -7.28 -13.63
N THR A 257 1.85 -7.60 -14.57
CA THR A 257 3.23 -8.02 -14.27
C THR A 257 4.20 -7.37 -15.23
N GLU A 258 5.42 -7.12 -14.74
CA GLU A 258 6.59 -6.68 -15.49
C GLU A 258 7.77 -7.58 -15.17
N THR A 259 8.82 -7.56 -15.95
CA THR A 259 9.95 -8.51 -15.78
C THR A 259 11.26 -7.85 -15.38
N ALA A 260 11.42 -6.54 -15.60
CA ALA A 260 12.68 -5.84 -15.35
C ALA A 260 13.04 -5.68 -13.87
N GLY A 261 12.05 -5.67 -12.97
CA GLY A 261 12.23 -5.55 -11.53
C GLY A 261 12.83 -4.21 -11.07
N ASP A 262 12.97 -3.22 -11.94
CA ASP A 262 13.52 -1.90 -11.64
C ASP A 262 12.44 -0.91 -11.18
N CYS A 263 12.84 0.32 -10.90
CA CYS A 263 11.90 1.38 -10.50
C CYS A 263 10.84 1.65 -11.57
N TYR A 264 11.22 1.55 -12.85
CA TYR A 264 10.30 1.77 -13.97
C TYR A 264 9.26 0.65 -14.07
N ALA A 265 9.67 -0.61 -13.93
CA ALA A 265 8.75 -1.74 -13.90
C ALA A 265 7.73 -1.63 -12.75
N ARG A 266 8.16 -1.18 -11.56
CA ARG A 266 7.27 -0.92 -10.42
C ARG A 266 6.25 0.18 -10.72
N TYR A 267 6.65 1.21 -11.48
CA TYR A 267 5.74 2.25 -11.97
C TYR A 267 4.70 1.67 -12.94
N LEU A 268 5.14 0.92 -13.97
CA LEU A 268 4.23 0.34 -14.96
C LEU A 268 3.18 -0.59 -14.34
N VAL A 269 3.60 -1.44 -13.40
CA VAL A 269 2.67 -2.33 -12.67
C VAL A 269 1.58 -1.53 -11.96
N ARG A 270 1.93 -0.44 -11.25
CA ARG A 270 0.93 0.35 -10.51
C ARG A 270 -0.01 1.13 -11.43
N ILE A 271 0.48 1.65 -12.55
CA ILE A 271 -0.40 2.25 -13.57
C ILE A 271 -1.40 1.23 -14.10
N ALA A 272 -0.93 0.03 -14.43
CA ALA A 272 -1.79 -1.04 -14.89
C ALA A 272 -2.76 -1.53 -13.81
N GLU A 273 -2.34 -1.57 -12.54
CA GLU A 273 -3.23 -1.87 -11.39
C GLU A 273 -4.37 -0.86 -11.27
N MET A 274 -4.12 0.43 -11.46
CA MET A 274 -5.20 1.43 -11.43
C MET A 274 -6.24 1.19 -12.53
N LYS A 275 -5.81 0.73 -13.73
CA LYS A 275 -6.73 0.34 -14.81
C LYS A 275 -7.57 -0.87 -14.42
N GLN A 276 -6.96 -1.87 -13.78
CA GLN A 276 -7.69 -3.07 -13.31
C GLN A 276 -8.63 -2.73 -12.14
N SER A 277 -8.22 -1.86 -11.22
CA SER A 277 -9.09 -1.39 -10.13
C SER A 277 -10.32 -0.65 -10.65
N GLN A 278 -10.16 0.20 -11.70
CA GLN A 278 -11.26 0.85 -12.38
C GLN A 278 -12.23 -0.18 -13.00
N ARG A 279 -11.70 -1.22 -13.68
CA ARG A 279 -12.49 -2.31 -14.27
C ARG A 279 -13.28 -3.10 -13.20
N ILE A 280 -12.65 -3.41 -12.07
CA ILE A 280 -13.30 -4.09 -10.94
C ILE A 280 -14.40 -3.20 -10.35
N ALA A 281 -14.09 -1.93 -10.09
CA ALA A 281 -15.04 -0.96 -9.51
C ALA A 281 -16.28 -0.79 -10.40
N ALA A 282 -16.11 -0.71 -11.73
CA ALA A 282 -17.21 -0.62 -12.68
C ALA A 282 -18.15 -1.83 -12.60
N GLN A 283 -17.62 -3.04 -12.52
CA GLN A 283 -18.42 -4.27 -12.35
C GLN A 283 -19.17 -4.28 -11.01
N CYS A 284 -18.54 -3.75 -9.94
CA CYS A 284 -19.22 -3.62 -8.65
C CYS A 284 -20.37 -2.61 -8.70
N VAL A 285 -20.19 -1.48 -9.38
CA VAL A 285 -21.26 -0.47 -9.57
C VAL A 285 -22.43 -1.05 -10.35
N ASP A 286 -22.13 -1.74 -11.47
CA ASP A 286 -23.19 -2.40 -12.28
C ASP A 286 -23.99 -3.40 -11.43
N TYR A 287 -23.32 -4.26 -10.65
CA TYR A 287 -24.01 -5.18 -9.75
C TYR A 287 -24.89 -4.44 -8.72
N LEU A 288 -24.35 -3.41 -8.07
CA LEU A 288 -25.05 -2.68 -7.00
C LEU A 288 -26.26 -1.88 -7.50
N LYS A 289 -26.23 -1.39 -8.74
CA LYS A 289 -27.38 -0.71 -9.38
C LYS A 289 -28.49 -1.69 -9.74
N ASN A 290 -28.14 -2.91 -10.15
CA ASN A 290 -29.12 -3.90 -10.63
C ASN A 290 -29.61 -4.86 -9.55
N ASN A 291 -28.99 -4.89 -8.36
CA ASN A 291 -29.33 -5.85 -7.30
C ASN A 291 -29.52 -5.14 -5.97
N SER A 292 -30.72 -5.22 -5.42
CA SER A 292 -31.03 -4.82 -4.05
C SER A 292 -30.66 -5.93 -3.07
N GLY A 293 -30.53 -5.62 -1.78
CA GLY A 293 -30.28 -6.61 -0.73
C GLY A 293 -29.80 -5.98 0.56
N GLU A 294 -29.58 -6.80 1.57
CA GLU A 294 -29.06 -6.35 2.84
C GLU A 294 -27.61 -5.92 2.71
N PHE A 295 -27.26 -4.78 3.30
CA PHE A 295 -25.89 -4.27 3.40
C PHE A 295 -25.24 -4.58 4.75
N LYS A 296 -26.00 -5.16 5.68
CA LYS A 296 -25.54 -5.57 7.01
C LYS A 296 -26.37 -6.74 7.49
N ASN A 297 -25.73 -7.70 8.11
CA ASN A 297 -26.40 -8.79 8.82
C ASN A 297 -27.00 -8.26 10.11
N SER A 298 -28.33 -8.16 10.17
CA SER A 298 -29.08 -7.60 11.30
C SER A 298 -29.02 -8.46 12.57
N SER A 299 -28.66 -9.73 12.46
CA SER A 299 -28.52 -10.65 13.60
C SER A 299 -27.23 -10.42 14.40
N VAL A 300 -26.25 -9.69 13.84
CA VAL A 300 -24.96 -9.46 14.48
C VAL A 300 -25.03 -8.33 15.51
N ASN A 301 -24.85 -8.69 16.77
CA ASN A 301 -24.64 -7.71 17.83
C ASN A 301 -23.14 -7.49 18.06
N SER A 302 -22.59 -6.44 17.47
CA SER A 302 -21.16 -6.11 17.54
C SER A 302 -20.64 -5.84 18.98
N PHE A 303 -21.53 -5.60 19.96
CA PHE A 303 -21.17 -5.40 21.37
C PHE A 303 -20.92 -6.71 22.12
N VAL A 304 -21.35 -7.86 21.56
CA VAL A 304 -21.35 -9.16 22.27
C VAL A 304 -20.59 -10.23 21.48
N ILE A 305 -19.62 -9.83 20.65
CA ILE A 305 -18.79 -10.78 19.90
C ILE A 305 -17.76 -11.39 20.88
N LYS A 306 -17.80 -12.71 21.06
CA LYS A 306 -16.93 -13.48 21.97
C LYS A 306 -16.42 -14.74 21.30
N PRO A 307 -15.60 -14.65 20.26
CA PRO A 307 -15.10 -15.81 19.55
C PRO A 307 -14.01 -16.54 20.33
N SER A 308 -13.70 -17.75 19.91
CA SER A 308 -12.59 -18.54 20.44
C SER A 308 -11.81 -19.17 19.28
N GLY A 309 -10.49 -19.24 19.44
CA GLY A 309 -9.60 -19.83 18.41
C GLY A 309 -8.71 -18.78 17.76
N GLU A 310 -8.22 -19.11 16.57
CA GLU A 310 -7.36 -18.23 15.78
C GLU A 310 -7.81 -18.22 14.31
N ALA A 311 -7.85 -17.03 13.71
CA ALA A 311 -8.09 -16.87 12.29
C ALA A 311 -7.18 -15.80 11.68
N SER A 312 -6.86 -15.98 10.41
CA SER A 312 -6.05 -15.05 9.62
C SER A 312 -6.77 -14.69 8.33
N SER A 313 -6.90 -13.40 8.08
CA SER A 313 -7.33 -12.85 6.80
C SER A 313 -6.13 -12.55 5.91
N PHE A 314 -6.31 -12.65 4.59
CA PHE A 314 -5.28 -12.41 3.58
C PHE A 314 -5.84 -11.44 2.54
N ILE A 315 -5.36 -10.21 2.54
CA ILE A 315 -5.89 -9.13 1.73
C ILE A 315 -4.78 -8.57 0.83
N GLU A 316 -5.03 -8.48 -0.47
CA GLU A 316 -4.13 -7.81 -1.41
C GLU A 316 -4.30 -6.30 -1.30
N ALA A 317 -3.51 -5.66 -0.45
CA ALA A 317 -3.50 -4.21 -0.25
C ALA A 317 -2.64 -3.51 -1.33
N PRO A 318 -2.71 -2.18 -1.50
CA PRO A 318 -1.93 -1.46 -2.51
C PRO A 318 -0.41 -1.68 -2.40
N ARG A 319 0.11 -1.95 -1.21
CA ARG A 319 1.53 -2.21 -0.93
C ARG A 319 1.89 -3.69 -0.86
N GLY A 320 0.95 -4.55 -1.24
CA GLY A 320 1.08 -6.00 -1.24
C GLY A 320 0.27 -6.68 -0.15
N LEU A 321 0.58 -7.94 0.09
CA LEU A 321 -0.18 -8.77 1.02
C LEU A 321 -0.22 -8.15 2.42
N MET A 322 -1.43 -7.90 2.90
CA MET A 322 -1.74 -7.58 4.28
C MET A 322 -2.39 -8.80 4.95
N VAL A 323 -1.87 -9.21 6.10
CA VAL A 323 -2.45 -10.29 6.90
C VAL A 323 -2.78 -9.76 8.28
N CYS A 324 -3.99 -9.99 8.72
CA CYS A 324 -4.41 -9.78 10.10
C CYS A 324 -4.72 -11.13 10.74
N THR A 325 -3.96 -11.50 11.77
CA THR A 325 -4.22 -12.70 12.58
C THR A 325 -4.81 -12.27 13.91
N VAL A 326 -5.94 -12.84 14.27
CA VAL A 326 -6.65 -12.59 15.53
C VAL A 326 -6.69 -13.89 16.32
N THR A 327 -6.14 -13.87 17.54
CA THR A 327 -6.27 -14.95 18.53
C THR A 327 -7.28 -14.52 19.58
N ALA A 328 -8.25 -15.38 19.88
CA ALA A 328 -9.38 -15.11 20.75
C ALA A 328 -9.59 -16.22 21.78
N THR A 329 -10.02 -15.88 23.00
CA THR A 329 -10.19 -16.80 24.14
C THR A 329 -11.61 -16.88 24.68
N GLY A 330 -12.62 -16.46 23.87
CA GLY A 330 -14.02 -16.43 24.32
C GLY A 330 -14.40 -15.15 25.08
N GLU A 331 -13.51 -14.16 25.15
CA GLU A 331 -13.78 -12.85 25.73
C GLU A 331 -14.29 -11.86 24.68
N ASP A 332 -14.76 -10.69 25.11
CA ASP A 332 -15.24 -9.59 24.26
C ASP A 332 -14.09 -8.76 23.64
N LYS A 333 -12.85 -9.14 23.87
CA LYS A 333 -11.62 -8.53 23.36
C LYS A 333 -10.68 -9.61 22.82
N PRO A 334 -9.85 -9.27 21.83
CA PRO A 334 -8.84 -10.21 21.33
C PRO A 334 -7.77 -10.47 22.40
N TYR A 335 -7.32 -11.71 22.49
CA TYR A 335 -6.12 -12.06 23.25
C TYR A 335 -4.89 -11.45 22.56
N ARG A 336 -4.83 -11.54 21.19
CA ARG A 336 -3.76 -10.95 20.41
C ARG A 336 -4.25 -10.61 19.02
N VAL A 337 -3.75 -9.50 18.48
CA VAL A 337 -3.85 -9.15 17.06
C VAL A 337 -2.44 -9.00 16.50
N LYS A 338 -2.17 -9.63 15.37
CA LYS A 338 -0.88 -9.56 14.68
C LYS A 338 -1.08 -9.11 13.24
N TRP A 339 -0.29 -8.12 12.83
CA TRP A 339 -0.30 -7.60 11.46
C TRP A 339 0.97 -7.98 10.70
N ARG A 340 0.79 -8.51 9.51
CA ARG A 340 1.82 -8.59 8.49
C ARG A 340 1.49 -7.58 7.40
N THR A 341 2.45 -6.73 7.04
CA THR A 341 2.25 -5.63 6.11
C THR A 341 3.31 -5.62 5.02
N GLY A 342 2.99 -5.07 3.83
CA GLY A 342 3.90 -5.07 2.68
C GLY A 342 5.11 -4.16 2.88
N SER A 343 4.90 -2.98 3.47
CA SER A 343 5.95 -1.97 3.66
C SER A 343 7.09 -2.43 4.56
N PHE A 344 6.81 -3.25 5.58
CA PHE A 344 7.85 -3.76 6.49
C PHE A 344 8.93 -4.53 5.72
N TYR A 345 8.53 -5.41 4.82
CA TYR A 345 9.45 -6.19 3.99
C TYR A 345 10.14 -5.33 2.93
N SER A 346 9.44 -4.33 2.39
CA SER A 346 10.03 -3.38 1.45
C SER A 346 11.12 -2.51 2.06
N VAL A 347 11.04 -2.18 3.36
CA VAL A 347 12.13 -1.47 4.06
C VAL A 347 13.33 -2.39 4.29
N GLN A 348 13.10 -3.66 4.61
CA GLN A 348 14.20 -4.62 4.86
C GLN A 348 15.09 -4.87 3.64
N ILE A 349 14.57 -4.71 2.43
CA ILE A 349 15.34 -4.94 1.19
C ILE A 349 16.20 -3.72 0.77
N LEU A 350 15.98 -2.55 1.36
CA LEU A 350 16.70 -1.31 1.02
C LEU A 350 18.23 -1.44 1.06
N PRO A 351 18.85 -2.05 2.09
CA PRO A 351 20.31 -2.20 2.13
C PRO A 351 20.86 -2.93 0.90
N MET A 352 20.14 -3.94 0.40
CA MET A 352 20.54 -4.69 -0.78
C MET A 352 20.37 -3.87 -2.07
N LEU A 353 19.25 -3.16 -2.22
CA LEU A 353 18.95 -2.40 -3.43
C LEU A 353 19.82 -1.15 -3.59
N LEU A 354 20.28 -0.58 -2.47
CA LEU A 354 21.05 0.67 -2.42
C LEU A 354 22.57 0.46 -2.46
N LYS A 355 23.05 -0.74 -2.14
CA LYS A 355 24.47 -1.04 -2.13
C LYS A 355 25.11 -0.81 -3.48
N ASP A 356 26.26 -0.09 -3.48
CA ASP A 356 27.05 0.27 -4.65
C ASP A 356 26.28 1.10 -5.73
N ARG A 357 25.21 1.80 -5.30
CA ARG A 357 24.45 2.76 -6.12
C ARG A 357 24.90 4.19 -5.83
N ASN A 358 24.53 5.11 -6.72
CA ASN A 358 24.74 6.52 -6.49
C ASN A 358 23.82 7.02 -5.37
N PHE A 359 24.28 7.95 -4.55
CA PHE A 359 23.50 8.56 -3.48
C PHE A 359 22.17 9.15 -3.98
N ALA A 360 22.16 9.75 -5.16
CA ALA A 360 20.96 10.29 -5.77
C ALA A 360 19.90 9.22 -6.10
N ASP A 361 20.28 7.95 -6.25
CA ASP A 361 19.34 6.86 -6.54
C ASP A 361 18.54 6.42 -5.30
N ILE A 362 18.96 6.83 -4.09
CA ILE A 362 18.23 6.50 -2.85
C ILE A 362 16.77 6.90 -2.98
N MET A 363 16.49 8.12 -3.44
CA MET A 363 15.13 8.66 -3.58
C MET A 363 14.33 7.90 -4.65
N ALA A 364 14.95 7.60 -5.79
CA ALA A 364 14.31 6.85 -6.86
C ALA A 364 13.94 5.41 -6.43
N ILE A 365 14.87 4.73 -5.75
CA ILE A 365 14.66 3.36 -5.29
C ILE A 365 13.63 3.31 -4.16
N PHE A 366 13.80 4.12 -3.12
CA PHE A 366 12.89 4.14 -1.98
C PHE A 366 11.47 4.54 -2.38
N GLY A 367 11.31 5.66 -3.09
CA GLY A 367 10.01 6.13 -3.56
C GLY A 367 9.29 5.12 -4.45
N SER A 368 10.03 4.36 -5.29
CA SER A 368 9.43 3.33 -6.14
C SER A 368 8.82 2.15 -5.37
N LEU A 369 9.27 1.89 -4.14
CA LEU A 369 8.76 0.78 -3.30
C LEU A 369 7.40 1.10 -2.66
N ASP A 370 6.98 2.35 -2.62
CA ASP A 370 5.72 2.80 -2.00
C ASP A 370 5.59 2.35 -0.54
N VAL A 371 6.53 2.76 0.29
CA VAL A 371 6.54 2.42 1.71
C VAL A 371 5.73 3.42 2.52
N ILE A 372 4.90 2.95 3.43
CA ILE A 372 4.23 3.75 4.47
C ILE A 372 4.74 3.34 5.84
N LEU A 373 5.35 4.27 6.57
CA LEU A 373 6.04 3.94 7.81
C LEU A 373 5.10 3.61 8.97
N SER A 374 3.86 4.10 8.96
CA SER A 374 2.85 3.67 9.93
C SER A 374 2.51 2.18 9.81
N GLU A 375 2.62 1.62 8.59
CA GLU A 375 2.45 0.19 8.29
C GLU A 375 3.67 -0.63 8.74
N VAL A 376 4.85 -0.02 8.72
CA VAL A 376 6.10 -0.62 9.19
C VAL A 376 6.11 -0.73 10.72
N ASP A 377 5.81 0.37 11.41
CA ASP A 377 6.01 0.54 12.84
C ASP A 377 4.82 0.09 13.70
N ARG A 378 3.58 0.09 13.19
CA ARG A 378 2.30 -0.40 13.77
C ARG A 378 1.95 0.07 15.16
#